data_d1d33844d161cd8bcc8e077ddae928c5
#
_entry.id   d1d33844d161cd8bcc8e077ddae928c5
#
_cell.length_a   1.000
_cell.length_b   1.000
_cell.length_c   1.000
_cell.angle_alpha   90.00
_cell.angle_beta   90.00
_cell.angle_gamma   90.00
#
_symmetry.space_group_name_H-M   'P 1'
#
loop_
_entity.id
_entity.type
_entity.pdbx_description
1 polymer ?
#
loop_
_entity_poly.entity_id
_entity_poly.type
_entity_poly.pdbx_seq_one_letter_code
_entity_poly.pdbx_strand_id
1 'polypeptide(L)'
;DYFYYACKHRPHVGGKPCGYHRQWGEELIDGAVEEIIHKLVNTPAFEEGIRQKIGGKLDTQELDAEMESLRKQLRQLTGTKDRLGEQIDALDYDDPHYTRKAQDLQERQDKLYDQIAPIEVSMAEVQTRMENIRQHRISTDNVYQFLLYFDKLYGQFTDLEKKTFMNSFIERVEIYPER
;
A
#
# COMPACT_ATOMS: atom_id res chain seq x y z
N ASP A 1 13.51 9.04 -35.73
CA ASP A 1 13.68 7.61 -35.39
C ASP A 1 12.30 6.95 -35.40
N TYR A 2 12.22 5.76 -36.01
CA TYR A 2 10.96 4.99 -36.05
C TYR A 2 11.05 3.88 -35.00
N PHE A 3 10.05 3.80 -34.10
CA PHE A 3 9.98 2.76 -33.09
C PHE A 3 8.86 1.75 -33.40
N TYR A 4 9.08 0.49 -33.04
CA TYR A 4 8.16 -0.60 -33.36
C TYR A 4 7.99 -1.56 -32.19
N TYR A 5 6.76 -1.97 -31.95
CA TYR A 5 6.46 -3.13 -31.12
C TYR A 5 6.74 -4.42 -31.89
N ALA A 6 7.54 -5.29 -31.30
CA ALA A 6 7.92 -6.56 -31.89
C ALA A 6 7.80 -7.70 -30.88
N CYS A 7 7.52 -8.91 -31.36
CA CYS A 7 7.46 -10.10 -30.52
C CYS A 7 8.84 -10.38 -29.88
N LYS A 8 8.89 -10.44 -28.55
CA LYS A 8 10.12 -10.77 -27.77
C LYS A 8 10.63 -12.20 -27.99
N HIS A 9 9.80 -13.10 -28.54
CA HIS A 9 10.14 -14.50 -28.79
C HIS A 9 10.73 -14.72 -30.22
N ARG A 10 11.18 -13.67 -30.89
CA ARG A 10 11.87 -13.81 -32.19
C ARG A 10 13.15 -14.63 -32.03
N PRO A 11 13.54 -15.42 -33.06
CA PRO A 11 14.73 -16.28 -33.00
C PRO A 11 16.04 -15.55 -32.64
N HIS A 12 16.13 -14.25 -32.92
CA HIS A 12 17.31 -13.42 -32.63
C HIS A 12 17.47 -12.95 -31.20
N VAL A 13 16.48 -13.18 -30.33
CA VAL A 13 16.46 -12.71 -28.93
C VAL A 13 16.52 -13.86 -27.93
N GLY A 14 16.97 -15.05 -28.36
CA GLY A 14 17.13 -16.23 -27.48
C GLY A 14 15.83 -16.90 -27.03
N GLY A 15 14.70 -16.55 -27.66
CA GLY A 15 13.40 -17.16 -27.39
C GLY A 15 13.16 -18.43 -28.25
N LYS A 16 12.13 -19.21 -27.89
CA LYS A 16 11.64 -20.31 -28.72
C LYS A 16 11.17 -19.76 -30.07
N PRO A 17 11.31 -20.53 -31.16
CA PRO A 17 10.84 -20.09 -32.48
C PRO A 17 9.35 -19.70 -32.40
N CYS A 18 9.07 -18.43 -32.76
CA CYS A 18 7.71 -17.89 -32.81
C CYS A 18 7.32 -17.63 -34.25
N GLY A 19 6.18 -18.14 -34.71
CA GLY A 19 5.65 -17.91 -36.05
C GLY A 19 5.13 -16.48 -36.28
N TYR A 20 5.08 -15.63 -35.26
CA TYR A 20 4.61 -14.26 -35.37
C TYR A 20 5.77 -13.31 -35.74
N HIS A 21 5.74 -12.81 -36.97
CA HIS A 21 6.81 -11.95 -37.53
C HIS A 21 6.38 -10.50 -37.75
N ARG A 22 5.10 -10.16 -37.49
CA ARG A 22 4.60 -8.81 -37.72
C ARG A 22 5.17 -7.83 -36.70
N GLN A 23 5.50 -6.64 -37.17
CA GLN A 23 5.86 -5.47 -36.35
C GLN A 23 4.76 -4.43 -36.47
N TRP A 24 4.54 -3.71 -35.40
CA TRP A 24 3.56 -2.64 -35.34
C TRP A 24 4.27 -1.34 -35.01
N GLY A 25 4.01 -0.28 -35.79
CA GLY A 25 4.56 1.03 -35.46
C GLY A 25 4.08 1.49 -34.09
N GLU A 26 4.97 2.05 -33.29
CA GLU A 26 4.66 2.57 -31.95
C GLU A 26 3.54 3.61 -32.02
N GLU A 27 3.67 4.62 -32.91
CA GLU A 27 2.65 5.67 -33.10
C GLU A 27 1.26 5.10 -33.41
N LEU A 28 1.17 4.02 -34.19
CA LEU A 28 -0.09 3.40 -34.55
C LEU A 28 -0.76 2.75 -33.34
N ILE A 29 0.01 2.02 -32.52
CA ILE A 29 -0.51 1.31 -31.36
C ILE A 29 -0.85 2.31 -30.26
N ASP A 30 0.05 3.23 -29.96
CA ASP A 30 -0.14 4.23 -28.91
C ASP A 30 -1.31 5.14 -29.24
N GLY A 31 -1.44 5.59 -30.49
CA GLY A 31 -2.58 6.38 -30.94
C GLY A 31 -3.91 5.62 -30.86
N ALA A 32 -3.92 4.32 -31.19
CA ALA A 32 -5.12 3.49 -31.04
C ALA A 32 -5.52 3.31 -29.56
N VAL A 33 -4.55 3.10 -28.66
CA VAL A 33 -4.79 3.00 -27.22
C VAL A 33 -5.32 4.33 -26.68
N GLU A 34 -4.73 5.45 -27.05
CA GLU A 34 -5.17 6.79 -26.68
C GLU A 34 -6.63 7.03 -27.12
N GLU A 35 -6.98 6.72 -28.37
CA GLU A 35 -8.34 6.85 -28.89
C GLU A 35 -9.34 6.01 -28.12
N ILE A 36 -8.98 4.76 -27.76
CA ILE A 36 -9.85 3.89 -26.94
C ILE A 36 -10.08 4.48 -25.57
N ILE A 37 -9.05 5.03 -24.93
CA ILE A 37 -9.16 5.68 -23.62
C ILE A 37 -10.03 6.92 -23.72
N HIS A 38 -9.82 7.77 -24.72
CA HIS A 38 -10.70 8.94 -24.97
C HIS A 38 -12.16 8.53 -25.10
N LYS A 39 -12.46 7.51 -25.87
CA LYS A 39 -13.84 7.00 -26.00
C LYS A 39 -14.38 6.48 -24.68
N LEU A 40 -13.55 5.77 -23.90
CA LEU A 40 -13.96 5.18 -22.62
C LEU A 40 -14.25 6.27 -21.58
N VAL A 41 -13.33 7.22 -21.37
CA VAL A 41 -13.46 8.25 -20.33
C VAL A 41 -14.63 9.20 -20.59
N ASN A 42 -14.99 9.40 -21.87
CA ASN A 42 -16.13 10.23 -22.27
C ASN A 42 -17.49 9.49 -22.23
N THR A 43 -17.51 8.25 -21.74
CA THR A 43 -18.75 7.50 -21.56
C THR A 43 -19.39 7.85 -20.22
N PRO A 44 -20.65 8.32 -20.16
CA PRO A 44 -21.29 8.72 -18.89
C PRO A 44 -21.29 7.62 -17.82
N ALA A 45 -21.45 6.37 -18.22
CA ALA A 45 -21.41 5.22 -17.31
C ALA A 45 -20.02 5.03 -16.69
N PHE A 46 -18.95 5.31 -17.43
CA PHE A 46 -17.58 5.25 -16.90
C PHE A 46 -17.32 6.39 -15.92
N GLU A 47 -17.70 7.61 -16.28
CA GLU A 47 -17.56 8.78 -15.40
C GLU A 47 -18.28 8.57 -14.06
N GLU A 48 -19.51 8.12 -14.08
CA GLU A 48 -20.29 7.82 -12.86
C GLU A 48 -19.63 6.71 -12.04
N GLY A 49 -19.19 5.62 -12.69
CA GLY A 49 -18.48 4.53 -12.03
C GLY A 49 -17.17 4.98 -11.35
N ILE A 50 -16.43 5.89 -11.97
CA ILE A 50 -15.21 6.47 -11.39
C ILE A 50 -15.53 7.38 -10.20
N ARG A 51 -16.53 8.26 -10.34
CA ARG A 51 -16.96 9.16 -9.24
C ARG A 51 -17.38 8.40 -7.99
N GLN A 52 -18.06 7.28 -8.15
CA GLN A 52 -18.46 6.42 -7.02
C GLN A 52 -17.28 5.75 -6.32
N LYS A 53 -16.16 5.56 -7.02
CA LYS A 53 -14.95 4.94 -6.46
C LYS A 53 -14.03 5.94 -5.76
N ILE A 54 -14.04 7.21 -6.16
CA ILE A 54 -13.22 8.24 -5.54
C ILE A 54 -13.71 8.49 -4.10
N GLY A 55 -12.79 8.53 -3.15
CA GLY A 55 -13.10 8.83 -1.74
C GLY A 55 -13.91 7.75 -1.02
N GLY A 56 -14.06 6.54 -1.60
CA GLY A 56 -14.72 5.43 -0.94
C GLY A 56 -14.07 5.09 0.41
N LYS A 57 -14.85 4.63 1.39
CA LYS A 57 -14.31 4.24 2.70
C LYS A 57 -13.24 3.15 2.55
N LEU A 58 -12.12 3.34 3.23
CA LEU A 58 -11.14 2.27 3.42
C LEU A 58 -11.74 1.23 4.36
N ASP A 59 -11.62 -0.03 3.99
CA ASP A 59 -11.96 -1.13 4.90
C ASP A 59 -10.76 -1.39 5.81
N THR A 60 -10.70 -0.66 6.90
CA THR A 60 -9.69 -0.81 7.96
C THR A 60 -10.27 -1.38 9.24
N GLN A 61 -11.53 -1.80 9.23
CA GLN A 61 -12.27 -2.18 10.43
C GLN A 61 -11.57 -3.27 11.25
N GLU A 62 -11.01 -4.27 10.59
CA GLU A 62 -10.27 -5.35 11.26
C GLU A 62 -8.98 -4.83 11.89
N LEU A 63 -8.23 -3.97 11.18
CA LEU A 63 -7.00 -3.37 11.70
C LEU A 63 -7.26 -2.38 12.83
N ASP A 64 -8.35 -1.64 12.76
CA ASP A 64 -8.78 -0.74 13.85
C ASP A 64 -9.13 -1.55 15.11
N ALA A 65 -9.83 -2.66 14.97
CA ALA A 65 -10.16 -3.56 16.07
C ALA A 65 -8.90 -4.24 16.67
N GLU A 66 -7.96 -4.69 15.82
CA GLU A 66 -6.67 -5.24 16.24
C GLU A 66 -5.86 -4.20 17.02
N MET A 67 -5.76 -2.98 16.50
CA MET A 67 -5.06 -1.86 17.17
C MET A 67 -5.67 -1.54 18.54
N GLU A 68 -6.99 -1.48 18.65
CA GLU A 68 -7.65 -1.19 19.93
C GLU A 68 -7.45 -2.32 20.95
N SER A 69 -7.44 -3.57 20.50
CA SER A 69 -7.11 -4.72 21.34
C SER A 69 -5.68 -4.63 21.90
N LEU A 70 -4.69 -4.34 21.03
CA LEU A 70 -3.29 -4.18 21.44
C LEU A 70 -3.12 -3.00 22.41
N ARG A 71 -3.78 -1.86 22.16
CA ARG A 71 -3.78 -0.71 23.05
C ARG A 71 -4.35 -1.06 24.44
N LYS A 72 -5.40 -1.85 24.49
CA LYS A 72 -5.99 -2.30 25.76
C LYS A 72 -5.00 -3.18 26.53
N GLN A 73 -4.34 -4.13 25.87
CA GLN A 73 -3.34 -4.98 26.50
C GLN A 73 -2.15 -4.16 27.01
N LEU A 74 -1.63 -3.24 26.19
CA LEU A 74 -0.54 -2.35 26.58
C LEU A 74 -0.90 -1.53 27.82
N ARG A 75 -2.09 -0.91 27.86
CA ARG A 75 -2.56 -0.14 29.03
C ARG A 75 -2.61 -0.98 30.30
N GLN A 76 -3.05 -2.24 30.20
CA GLN A 76 -3.12 -3.15 31.36
C GLN A 76 -1.73 -3.50 31.90
N LEU A 77 -0.80 -3.85 31.01
CA LEU A 77 0.57 -4.21 31.40
C LEU A 77 1.32 -3.01 31.94
N THR A 78 1.22 -1.85 31.27
CA THR A 78 1.85 -0.59 31.72
C THR A 78 1.31 -0.18 33.09
N GLY A 79 0.00 -0.20 33.30
CA GLY A 79 -0.57 0.12 34.60
C GLY A 79 -0.19 -0.88 35.72
N THR A 80 0.13 -2.12 35.38
CA THR A 80 0.67 -3.09 36.35
C THR A 80 2.13 -2.84 36.64
N LYS A 81 2.92 -2.53 35.61
CA LYS A 81 4.34 -2.14 35.71
C LYS A 81 4.50 -0.89 36.59
N ASP A 82 3.68 0.13 36.38
CA ASP A 82 3.72 1.38 37.13
C ASP A 82 3.42 1.15 38.61
N ARG A 83 2.40 0.33 38.93
CA ARG A 83 2.10 -0.08 40.32
C ARG A 83 3.23 -0.85 40.98
N LEU A 84 3.96 -1.69 40.25
CA LEU A 84 5.16 -2.35 40.79
C LEU A 84 6.28 -1.33 41.06
N GLY A 85 6.44 -0.34 40.20
CA GLY A 85 7.37 0.77 40.42
C GLY A 85 7.06 1.53 41.70
N GLU A 86 5.79 1.91 41.92
CA GLU A 86 5.32 2.55 43.16
C GLU A 86 5.59 1.68 44.37
N GLN A 87 5.44 0.35 44.29
CA GLN A 87 5.73 -0.57 45.38
C GLN A 87 7.24 -0.63 45.70
N ILE A 88 8.11 -0.58 44.65
CA ILE A 88 9.56 -0.53 44.82
C ILE A 88 9.95 0.78 45.54
N ASP A 89 9.40 1.90 45.08
CA ASP A 89 9.69 3.22 45.63
C ASP A 89 9.23 3.38 47.10
N ALA A 90 8.16 2.63 47.48
CA ALA A 90 7.61 2.64 48.83
C ALA A 90 8.27 1.65 49.79
N LEU A 91 9.27 0.89 49.35
CA LEU A 91 9.96 -0.04 50.25
C LEU A 91 10.77 0.71 51.33
N ASP A 92 10.63 0.22 52.57
CA ASP A 92 11.40 0.71 53.72
C ASP A 92 12.85 0.19 53.67
N TYR A 93 13.81 1.07 53.56
CA TYR A 93 15.26 0.78 53.51
C TYR A 93 15.77 0.13 54.81
N ASP A 94 15.11 0.35 55.93
CA ASP A 94 15.47 -0.23 57.22
C ASP A 94 14.86 -1.64 57.44
N ASP A 95 14.03 -2.12 56.50
CA ASP A 95 13.48 -3.48 56.55
C ASP A 95 14.60 -4.54 56.35
N PRO A 96 14.76 -5.48 57.29
CA PRO A 96 15.79 -6.56 57.15
C PRO A 96 15.68 -7.37 55.88
N HIS A 97 14.56 -7.34 55.21
CA HIS A 97 14.29 -8.05 53.94
C HIS A 97 14.20 -7.14 52.71
N TYR A 98 14.62 -5.87 52.86
CA TYR A 98 14.55 -4.88 51.80
C TYR A 98 15.10 -5.40 50.44
N THR A 99 16.35 -5.87 50.47
CA THR A 99 17.07 -6.32 49.26
C THR A 99 16.29 -7.43 48.52
N ARG A 100 15.76 -8.40 49.29
CA ARG A 100 15.02 -9.51 48.70
C ARG A 100 13.68 -9.05 48.13
N LYS A 101 12.94 -8.18 48.85
CA LYS A 101 11.67 -7.64 48.39
C LYS A 101 11.88 -6.79 47.13
N ALA A 102 12.90 -5.94 47.09
CA ALA A 102 13.25 -5.11 45.95
C ALA A 102 13.57 -5.98 44.73
N GLN A 103 14.38 -7.02 44.92
CA GLN A 103 14.73 -7.95 43.84
C GLN A 103 13.49 -8.68 43.29
N ASP A 104 12.63 -9.22 44.16
CA ASP A 104 11.41 -9.93 43.75
C ASP A 104 10.46 -9.02 42.95
N LEU A 105 10.35 -7.75 43.31
CA LEU A 105 9.53 -6.77 42.60
C LEU A 105 10.16 -6.37 41.26
N GLN A 106 11.49 -6.18 41.24
CA GLN A 106 12.22 -5.89 40.02
C GLN A 106 12.10 -7.02 38.98
N GLU A 107 12.26 -8.26 39.40
CA GLU A 107 12.10 -9.42 38.50
C GLU A 107 10.69 -9.52 37.92
N ARG A 108 9.68 -9.11 38.67
CA ARG A 108 8.29 -9.05 38.18
C ARG A 108 8.13 -7.90 37.17
N GLN A 109 8.75 -6.76 37.44
CA GLN A 109 8.72 -5.61 36.53
C GLN A 109 9.43 -5.93 35.21
N ASP A 110 10.59 -6.62 35.25
CA ASP A 110 11.35 -7.04 34.07
C ASP A 110 10.51 -7.97 33.18
N LYS A 111 9.76 -8.92 33.77
CA LYS A 111 8.84 -9.78 33.02
C LYS A 111 7.73 -9.01 32.31
N LEU A 112 7.30 -7.86 32.85
CA LEU A 112 6.33 -7.01 32.19
C LEU A 112 6.94 -6.27 30.99
N TYR A 113 8.19 -5.85 31.06
CA TYR A 113 8.90 -5.31 29.89
C TYR A 113 8.99 -6.33 28.75
N ASP A 114 9.30 -7.61 29.08
CA ASP A 114 9.31 -8.70 28.10
C ASP A 114 7.93 -8.93 27.44
N GLN A 115 6.84 -8.64 28.16
CA GLN A 115 5.49 -8.75 27.61
C GLN A 115 5.05 -7.51 26.83
N ILE A 116 5.53 -6.35 27.20
CA ILE A 116 5.20 -5.06 26.57
C ILE A 116 5.87 -4.95 25.19
N ALA A 117 7.16 -5.31 25.10
CA ALA A 117 7.94 -5.15 23.89
C ALA A 117 7.30 -5.79 22.63
N PRO A 118 6.82 -7.05 22.65
CA PRO A 118 6.18 -7.65 21.48
C PRO A 118 4.85 -6.97 21.12
N ILE A 119 4.12 -6.41 22.08
CA ILE A 119 2.88 -5.67 21.81
C ILE A 119 3.19 -4.36 21.08
N GLU A 120 4.23 -3.65 21.50
CA GLU A 120 4.68 -2.41 20.83
C GLU A 120 5.12 -2.69 19.38
N VAL A 121 5.84 -3.80 19.16
CA VAL A 121 6.20 -4.25 17.79
C VAL A 121 4.94 -4.54 16.96
N SER A 122 4.01 -5.31 17.50
CA SER A 122 2.75 -5.63 16.80
C SER A 122 1.94 -4.37 16.47
N MET A 123 1.89 -3.38 17.38
CA MET A 123 1.24 -2.10 17.12
C MET A 123 1.90 -1.33 15.97
N ALA A 124 3.24 -1.31 15.91
CA ALA A 124 3.97 -0.68 14.82
C ALA A 124 3.71 -1.38 13.47
N GLU A 125 3.61 -2.72 13.46
CA GLU A 125 3.27 -3.48 12.25
C GLU A 125 1.83 -3.18 11.76
N VAL A 126 0.85 -3.15 12.67
CA VAL A 126 -0.53 -2.77 12.33
C VAL A 126 -0.58 -1.35 11.78
N GLN A 127 0.11 -0.41 12.42
CA GLN A 127 0.20 0.98 11.96
C GLN A 127 0.78 1.07 10.55
N THR A 128 1.84 0.32 10.26
CA THR A 128 2.47 0.27 8.93
C THR A 128 1.49 -0.29 7.89
N ARG A 129 0.75 -1.36 8.21
CA ARG A 129 -0.27 -1.92 7.31
C ARG A 129 -1.38 -0.91 7.01
N MET A 130 -1.86 -0.20 8.01
CA MET A 130 -2.88 0.85 7.84
C MET A 130 -2.38 1.98 6.93
N GLU A 131 -1.14 2.43 7.14
CA GLU A 131 -0.56 3.49 6.32
C GLU A 131 -0.36 3.03 4.86
N ASN A 132 0.10 1.80 4.63
CA ASN A 132 0.23 1.25 3.28
C ASN A 132 -1.12 1.20 2.54
N ILE A 133 -2.19 0.78 3.21
CA ILE A 133 -3.56 0.79 2.64
C ILE A 133 -3.98 2.22 2.29
N ARG A 134 -3.71 3.18 3.17
CA ARG A 134 -4.02 4.58 2.95
C ARG A 134 -3.26 5.17 1.76
N GLN A 135 -1.95 4.91 1.66
CA GLN A 135 -1.12 5.39 0.56
C GLN A 135 -1.56 4.78 -0.78
N HIS A 136 -1.86 3.47 -0.79
CA HIS A 136 -2.41 2.81 -1.97
C HIS A 136 -3.72 3.45 -2.42
N ARG A 137 -4.61 3.77 -1.50
CA ARG A 137 -5.88 4.43 -1.79
C ARG A 137 -5.69 5.83 -2.37
N ILE A 138 -4.81 6.64 -1.79
CA ILE A 138 -4.49 7.97 -2.31
C ILE A 138 -3.98 7.89 -3.74
N SER A 139 -3.09 6.93 -4.02
CA SER A 139 -2.57 6.70 -5.37
C SER A 139 -3.68 6.32 -6.36
N THR A 140 -4.58 5.44 -5.95
CA THR A 140 -5.72 5.00 -6.77
C THR A 140 -6.71 6.14 -7.05
N ASP A 141 -7.04 6.94 -6.03
CA ASP A 141 -7.92 8.10 -6.19
C ASP A 141 -7.31 9.15 -7.13
N ASN A 142 -6.00 9.36 -7.08
CA ASN A 142 -5.31 10.26 -8.01
C ASN A 142 -5.42 9.78 -9.47
N VAL A 143 -5.26 8.47 -9.71
CA VAL A 143 -5.46 7.89 -11.04
C VAL A 143 -6.91 8.08 -11.51
N TYR A 144 -7.89 7.83 -10.64
CA TYR A 144 -9.30 8.04 -10.99
C TYR A 144 -9.62 9.50 -11.29
N GLN A 145 -9.10 10.43 -10.49
CA GLN A 145 -9.27 11.85 -10.76
C GLN A 145 -8.64 12.27 -12.07
N PHE A 146 -7.45 11.74 -12.37
CA PHE A 146 -6.80 12.00 -13.65
C PHE A 146 -7.64 11.49 -14.83
N LEU A 147 -8.21 10.29 -14.73
CA LEU A 147 -9.09 9.75 -15.78
C LEU A 147 -10.31 10.62 -16.06
N LEU A 148 -10.88 11.27 -15.02
CA LEU A 148 -11.99 12.22 -15.20
C LEU A 148 -11.60 13.49 -15.97
N TYR A 149 -10.33 13.87 -15.93
CA TYR A 149 -9.82 15.05 -16.60
C TYR A 149 -8.86 14.73 -17.74
N PHE A 150 -8.90 13.49 -18.21
CA PHE A 150 -7.96 12.94 -19.19
C PHE A 150 -7.78 13.85 -20.40
N ASP A 151 -8.87 14.26 -21.05
CA ASP A 151 -8.85 15.09 -22.26
C ASP A 151 -8.15 16.44 -22.06
N LYS A 152 -8.18 16.98 -20.84
CA LYS A 152 -7.56 18.26 -20.51
C LYS A 152 -6.09 18.14 -20.16
N LEU A 153 -5.69 17.04 -19.57
CA LEU A 153 -4.36 16.88 -18.95
C LEU A 153 -3.40 16.11 -19.85
N TYR A 154 -3.89 15.07 -20.55
CA TYR A 154 -3.05 14.18 -21.31
C TYR A 154 -2.27 14.87 -22.44
N GLY A 155 -2.88 15.84 -23.10
CA GLY A 155 -2.23 16.65 -24.15
C GLY A 155 -1.09 17.55 -23.65
N GLN A 156 -1.00 17.77 -22.33
CA GLN A 156 0.06 18.59 -21.72
C GLN A 156 1.25 17.75 -21.23
N PHE A 157 1.13 16.44 -21.27
CA PHE A 157 2.15 15.50 -20.78
C PHE A 157 3.29 15.35 -21.77
N THR A 158 4.49 15.23 -21.24
CA THR A 158 5.65 14.70 -21.96
C THR A 158 5.45 13.21 -22.26
N ASP A 159 6.19 12.66 -23.23
CA ASP A 159 6.09 11.24 -23.60
C ASP A 159 6.40 10.31 -22.40
N LEU A 160 7.33 10.69 -21.53
CA LEU A 160 7.66 9.94 -20.34
C LEU A 160 6.50 9.93 -19.33
N GLU A 161 5.83 11.06 -19.13
CA GLU A 161 4.67 11.18 -18.26
C GLU A 161 3.48 10.39 -18.81
N LYS A 162 3.24 10.46 -20.13
CA LYS A 162 2.22 9.65 -20.82
C LYS A 162 2.45 8.16 -20.58
N LYS A 163 3.68 7.70 -20.80
CA LYS A 163 4.06 6.29 -20.59
C LYS A 163 3.88 5.87 -19.14
N THR A 164 4.33 6.69 -18.19
CA THR A 164 4.18 6.41 -16.75
C THR A 164 2.70 6.33 -16.36
N PHE A 165 1.89 7.26 -16.85
CA PHE A 165 0.46 7.27 -16.62
C PHE A 165 -0.22 6.02 -17.18
N MET A 166 0.02 5.69 -18.46
CA MET A 166 -0.58 4.49 -19.09
C MET A 166 -0.23 3.22 -18.34
N ASN A 167 1.01 3.07 -17.88
CA ASN A 167 1.46 1.92 -17.09
C ASN A 167 0.80 1.83 -15.69
N SER A 168 0.21 2.91 -15.19
CA SER A 168 -0.43 2.92 -13.87
C SER A 168 -1.79 2.21 -13.84
N PHE A 169 -2.44 2.05 -14.99
CA PHE A 169 -3.77 1.45 -15.07
C PHE A 169 -3.98 0.47 -16.23
N ILE A 170 -3.09 0.42 -17.23
CA ILE A 170 -3.13 -0.58 -18.31
C ILE A 170 -2.24 -1.75 -17.92
N GLU A 171 -2.84 -2.90 -17.70
CA GLU A 171 -2.10 -4.12 -17.39
C GLU A 171 -1.48 -4.72 -18.67
N ARG A 172 -2.25 -4.73 -19.77
CA ARG A 172 -1.82 -5.37 -21.01
C ARG A 172 -2.65 -4.86 -22.21
N VAL A 173 -2.01 -4.79 -23.37
CA VAL A 173 -2.65 -4.54 -24.66
C VAL A 173 -2.52 -5.78 -25.53
N GLU A 174 -3.64 -6.30 -26.03
CA GLU A 174 -3.68 -7.47 -26.94
C GLU A 174 -4.02 -7.01 -28.36
N ILE A 175 -3.17 -7.37 -29.32
CA ILE A 175 -3.32 -6.98 -30.71
C ILE A 175 -3.73 -8.19 -31.52
N TYR A 176 -4.90 -8.13 -32.16
CA TYR A 176 -5.42 -9.17 -33.02
C TYR A 176 -5.26 -8.75 -34.49
N PRO A 177 -4.53 -9.53 -35.32
CA PRO A 177 -4.19 -9.11 -36.68
C PRO A 177 -5.36 -9.10 -37.68
N GLU A 178 -6.53 -9.63 -37.30
CA GLU A 178 -7.64 -9.89 -38.21
C GLU A 178 -8.97 -9.19 -37.85
N ARG A 179 -8.91 -8.10 -37.11
CA ARG A 179 -10.11 -7.31 -36.78
C ARG A 179 -9.91 -5.84 -37.02
#